data_d487ff84dd59ae60fd0055fdcca22718
#
_entry.id   d487ff84dd59ae60fd0055fdcca22718
#
_cell.length_a   1.000
_cell.length_b   1.000
_cell.length_c   1.000
_cell.angle_alpha   90.00
_cell.angle_beta   90.00
_cell.angle_gamma   90.00
#
_symmetry.space_group_name_H-M   'P 1'
#
loop_
_entity.id
_entity.type
_entity.pdbx_description
1 polymer ?
#
loop_
_entity_poly.entity_id
_entity_poly.type
_entity_poly.pdbx_seq_one_letter_code
_entity_poly.pdbx_strand_id
1 'polypeptide(L)'
;MTAYVSQKLNISHDAAHELRDQYWKVYGATLKGLMENHDVDPKEFLLKTHDAHELSKFVKQSHALKNTLKKLKGKKIVFTNAPLHYAIAIIKSLKIERHFSAVYSIETTKYNPKPSLYAFRKILRHLGEKPHQCTMVEDDLANLKTAHKIGMKTVLVSRQNKKTVFVNKRITKITHLTVQTR
;
A
#
# COMPACT_ATOMS: atom_id res chain seq x y z
N MET A 1 -10.61 13.34 -1.48
CA MET A 1 -9.62 13.41 -2.60
C MET A 1 -10.22 14.12 -3.83
N THR A 2 -11.36 13.68 -4.39
CA THR A 2 -11.98 14.33 -5.56
C THR A 2 -12.24 15.82 -5.34
N ALA A 3 -12.81 16.20 -4.18
CA ALA A 3 -13.05 17.60 -3.83
C ALA A 3 -11.76 18.45 -3.83
N TYR A 4 -10.64 17.90 -3.32
CA TYR A 4 -9.36 18.60 -3.39
C TYR A 4 -8.91 18.84 -4.84
N VAL A 5 -9.01 17.82 -5.70
CA VAL A 5 -8.61 17.94 -7.12
C VAL A 5 -9.50 18.94 -7.86
N SER A 6 -10.82 18.87 -7.65
CA SER A 6 -11.79 19.82 -8.20
C SER A 6 -11.45 21.27 -7.83
N GLN A 7 -11.22 21.52 -6.54
CA GLN A 7 -10.87 22.85 -6.03
C GLN A 7 -9.48 23.31 -6.53
N LYS A 8 -8.46 22.45 -6.48
CA LYS A 8 -7.08 22.80 -6.83
C LYS A 8 -6.92 23.13 -8.30
N LEU A 9 -7.64 22.41 -9.17
CA LEU A 9 -7.55 22.58 -10.62
C LEU A 9 -8.69 23.43 -11.21
N ASN A 10 -9.64 23.89 -10.38
CA ASN A 10 -10.80 24.66 -10.79
C ASN A 10 -11.63 23.94 -11.89
N ILE A 11 -11.90 22.65 -11.69
CA ILE A 11 -12.69 21.79 -12.59
C ILE A 11 -13.90 21.22 -11.85
N SER A 12 -14.90 20.74 -12.62
CA SER A 12 -16.08 20.10 -12.02
C SER A 12 -15.72 18.87 -11.20
N HIS A 13 -16.59 18.46 -10.27
CA HIS A 13 -16.38 17.26 -9.45
C HIS A 13 -16.28 15.99 -10.31
N ASP A 14 -17.07 15.88 -11.37
CA ASP A 14 -17.06 14.74 -12.29
C ASP A 14 -15.75 14.69 -13.10
N ALA A 15 -15.31 15.82 -13.66
CA ALA A 15 -14.02 15.91 -14.33
C ALA A 15 -12.85 15.57 -13.38
N ALA A 16 -12.92 15.98 -12.12
CA ALA A 16 -11.92 15.64 -11.12
C ALA A 16 -11.93 14.13 -10.78
N HIS A 17 -13.10 13.50 -10.78
CA HIS A 17 -13.23 12.05 -10.59
C HIS A 17 -12.59 11.29 -11.75
N GLU A 18 -12.93 11.65 -12.99
CA GLU A 18 -12.35 11.03 -14.19
C GLU A 18 -10.83 11.20 -14.26
N LEU A 19 -10.33 12.40 -13.98
CA LEU A 19 -8.91 12.71 -13.96
C LEU A 19 -8.15 11.85 -12.92
N ARG A 20 -8.74 11.67 -11.73
CA ARG A 20 -8.17 10.80 -10.70
C ARG A 20 -8.06 9.35 -11.17
N ASP A 21 -9.10 8.82 -11.81
CA ASP A 21 -9.12 7.45 -12.33
C ASP A 21 -8.12 7.28 -13.47
N GLN A 22 -8.01 8.27 -14.36
CA GLN A 22 -6.99 8.30 -15.41
C GLN A 22 -5.57 8.28 -14.82
N TYR A 23 -5.28 9.15 -13.85
CA TYR A 23 -3.97 9.22 -13.22
C TYR A 23 -3.63 7.97 -12.42
N TRP A 24 -4.61 7.37 -11.77
CA TRP A 24 -4.40 6.09 -11.10
C TRP A 24 -4.03 4.97 -12.10
N LYS A 25 -4.71 4.91 -13.24
CA LYS A 25 -4.43 3.92 -14.30
C LYS A 25 -3.05 4.12 -14.94
N VAL A 26 -2.67 5.37 -15.24
CA VAL A 26 -1.44 5.69 -15.96
C VAL A 26 -0.22 5.69 -15.04
N TYR A 27 -0.32 6.29 -13.87
CA TYR A 27 0.81 6.53 -12.97
C TYR A 27 0.82 5.63 -11.71
N GLY A 28 -0.22 4.84 -11.50
CA GLY A 28 -0.39 4.00 -10.30
C GLY A 28 -0.87 4.75 -9.06
N ALA A 29 -0.95 6.08 -9.10
CA ALA A 29 -1.55 6.92 -8.06
C ALA A 29 -1.95 8.29 -8.61
N THR A 30 -3.08 8.83 -8.14
CA THR A 30 -3.54 10.18 -8.48
C THR A 30 -2.47 11.24 -8.19
N LEU A 31 -1.81 11.18 -7.02
CA LEU A 31 -0.76 12.12 -6.65
C LEU A 31 0.37 12.18 -7.68
N LYS A 32 0.81 11.02 -8.18
CA LYS A 32 1.90 10.99 -9.17
C LYS A 32 1.52 11.71 -10.44
N GLY A 33 0.30 11.49 -10.95
CA GLY A 33 -0.22 12.22 -12.11
C GLY A 33 -0.35 13.72 -11.87
N LEU A 34 -0.81 14.12 -10.68
CA LEU A 34 -0.90 15.54 -10.31
C LEU A 34 0.47 16.23 -10.25
N MET A 35 1.49 15.54 -9.74
CA MET A 35 2.87 16.07 -9.69
C MET A 35 3.52 16.18 -11.08
N GLU A 36 3.19 15.27 -12.00
CA GLU A 36 3.79 15.27 -13.35
C GLU A 36 3.12 16.29 -14.29
N ASN A 37 1.82 16.58 -14.10
CA ASN A 37 1.04 17.37 -15.05
C ASN A 37 0.55 18.71 -14.47
N HIS A 38 0.65 18.89 -13.15
CA HIS A 38 0.19 20.10 -12.45
C HIS A 38 1.18 20.41 -11.32
N ASP A 39 1.30 21.66 -11.00
CA ASP A 39 2.18 22.12 -9.88
C ASP A 39 1.47 21.90 -8.53
N VAL A 40 1.39 20.63 -8.10
CA VAL A 40 0.75 20.22 -6.84
C VAL A 40 1.80 19.80 -5.84
N ASP A 41 1.85 20.50 -4.69
CA ASP A 41 2.70 20.07 -3.57
C ASP A 41 2.19 18.73 -3.00
N PRO A 42 3.02 17.67 -3.05
CA PRO A 42 2.63 16.36 -2.55
C PRO A 42 2.31 16.35 -1.06
N LYS A 43 2.97 17.17 -0.25
CA LYS A 43 2.71 17.22 1.20
C LYS A 43 1.34 17.82 1.48
N GLU A 44 1.01 18.93 0.83
CA GLU A 44 -0.31 19.56 0.92
C GLU A 44 -1.40 18.57 0.51
N PHE A 45 -1.25 17.94 -0.66
CA PHE A 45 -2.19 16.95 -1.16
C PHE A 45 -2.43 15.82 -0.16
N LEU A 46 -1.36 15.21 0.36
CA LEU A 46 -1.46 14.08 1.29
C LEU A 46 -2.15 14.47 2.59
N LEU A 47 -1.82 15.64 3.16
CA LEU A 47 -2.46 16.13 4.39
C LEU A 47 -3.95 16.39 4.20
N LYS A 48 -4.33 17.05 3.10
CA LYS A 48 -5.74 17.41 2.84
C LYS A 48 -6.61 16.24 2.38
N THR A 49 -6.03 15.17 1.88
CA THR A 49 -6.79 14.05 1.30
C THR A 49 -6.80 12.77 2.13
N HIS A 50 -5.98 12.70 3.19
CA HIS A 50 -5.85 11.52 4.05
C HIS A 50 -6.10 11.91 5.52
N ASP A 51 -7.38 12.10 5.85
CA ASP A 51 -7.80 12.36 7.22
C ASP A 51 -7.75 11.06 8.05
N ALA A 52 -6.72 10.96 8.88
CA ALA A 52 -6.51 9.80 9.75
C ALA A 52 -7.55 9.72 10.89
N HIS A 53 -8.06 10.86 11.35
CA HIS A 53 -9.04 10.90 12.42
C HIS A 53 -10.40 10.35 11.94
N GLU A 54 -10.89 10.80 10.78
CA GLU A 54 -12.13 10.29 10.21
C GLU A 54 -12.06 8.78 9.97
N LEU A 55 -10.97 8.29 9.38
CA LEU A 55 -10.85 6.86 9.11
C LEU A 55 -10.79 6.02 10.39
N SER A 56 -10.15 6.51 11.45
CA SER A 56 -10.02 5.77 12.72
C SER A 56 -11.37 5.37 13.31
N LYS A 57 -12.45 6.13 13.05
CA LYS A 57 -13.82 5.84 13.47
C LYS A 57 -14.39 4.55 12.86
N PHE A 58 -13.92 4.16 11.69
CA PHE A 58 -14.39 2.98 10.96
C PHE A 58 -13.50 1.75 11.17
N VAL A 59 -12.32 1.91 11.79
CA VAL A 59 -11.37 0.83 12.00
C VAL A 59 -11.78 -0.03 13.18
N LYS A 60 -12.08 -1.31 12.92
CA LYS A 60 -12.41 -2.29 13.97
C LYS A 60 -11.19 -3.16 14.31
N GLN A 61 -10.87 -3.26 15.59
CA GLN A 61 -9.81 -4.14 16.06
C GLN A 61 -10.19 -5.62 15.84
N SER A 62 -9.18 -6.45 15.57
CA SER A 62 -9.36 -7.88 15.35
C SER A 62 -8.34 -8.68 16.15
N HIS A 63 -8.84 -9.47 17.10
CA HIS A 63 -8.03 -10.44 17.84
C HIS A 63 -7.40 -11.49 16.93
N ALA A 64 -8.13 -11.95 15.92
CA ALA A 64 -7.62 -12.89 14.94
C ALA A 64 -6.42 -12.34 14.16
N LEU A 65 -6.47 -11.05 13.75
CA LEU A 65 -5.34 -10.38 13.09
C LEU A 65 -4.12 -10.29 14.02
N LYS A 66 -4.32 -9.85 15.28
CA LYS A 66 -3.23 -9.79 16.28
C LYS A 66 -2.56 -11.14 16.47
N ASN A 67 -3.36 -12.20 16.63
CA ASN A 67 -2.87 -13.56 16.80
C ASN A 67 -2.11 -14.06 15.55
N THR A 68 -2.61 -13.75 14.35
CA THR A 68 -1.91 -14.07 13.10
C THR A 68 -0.55 -13.40 13.05
N LEU A 69 -0.49 -12.07 13.28
CA LEU A 69 0.76 -11.32 13.27
C LEU A 69 1.77 -11.81 14.32
N LYS A 70 1.28 -12.21 15.51
CA LYS A 70 2.13 -12.81 16.57
C LYS A 70 2.75 -14.13 16.16
N LYS A 71 2.01 -14.99 15.46
CA LYS A 71 2.48 -16.32 15.02
C LYS A 71 3.44 -16.26 13.83
N LEU A 72 3.38 -15.21 13.01
CA LEU A 72 4.30 -15.05 11.87
C LEU A 72 5.72 -14.79 12.35
N LYS A 73 6.66 -15.63 11.90
CA LYS A 73 8.09 -15.46 12.14
C LYS A 73 8.69 -14.40 11.20
N GLY A 74 9.86 -13.89 11.58
CA GLY A 74 10.59 -12.89 10.80
C GLY A 74 10.09 -11.46 10.96
N LYS A 75 10.83 -10.53 10.37
CA LYS A 75 10.49 -9.10 10.34
C LYS A 75 9.20 -8.89 9.55
N LYS A 76 8.33 -8.06 10.08
CA LYS A 76 7.12 -7.62 9.41
C LYS A 76 7.21 -6.11 9.20
N ILE A 77 6.94 -5.67 8.00
CA ILE A 77 6.90 -4.24 7.64
C ILE A 77 5.56 -3.91 6.98
N VAL A 78 5.17 -2.66 7.09
CA VAL A 78 4.10 -2.09 6.27
C VAL A 78 4.74 -1.40 5.07
N PHE A 79 4.27 -1.70 3.86
CA PHE A 79 4.66 -1.02 2.64
C PHE A 79 3.40 -0.53 1.91
N THR A 80 3.17 0.78 1.93
CA THR A 80 1.92 1.40 1.49
C THR A 80 2.15 2.60 0.56
N ASN A 81 1.19 2.85 -0.35
CA ASN A 81 1.12 4.08 -1.13
C ASN A 81 0.43 5.23 -0.34
N ALA A 82 -0.08 4.96 0.85
CA ALA A 82 -0.62 5.98 1.74
C ALA A 82 0.50 6.79 2.42
N PRO A 83 0.23 8.02 2.89
CA PRO A 83 1.18 8.80 3.65
C PRO A 83 1.46 8.20 5.04
N LEU A 84 2.64 8.52 5.58
CA LEU A 84 3.12 7.93 6.83
C LEU A 84 2.18 8.17 8.01
N HIS A 85 1.71 9.42 8.18
CA HIS A 85 0.81 9.78 9.30
C HIS A 85 -0.47 8.94 9.28
N TYR A 86 -1.04 8.74 8.09
CA TYR A 86 -2.25 7.94 7.90
C TYR A 86 -2.02 6.46 8.19
N ALA A 87 -0.94 5.87 7.66
CA ALA A 87 -0.59 4.48 7.92
C ALA A 87 -0.34 4.22 9.41
N ILE A 88 0.39 5.10 10.09
CA ILE A 88 0.63 5.02 11.54
C ILE A 88 -0.67 5.10 12.34
N ALA A 89 -1.57 6.02 11.99
CA ALA A 89 -2.87 6.14 12.67
C ALA A 89 -3.69 4.85 12.56
N ILE A 90 -3.71 4.22 11.38
CA ILE A 90 -4.45 2.96 11.17
C ILE A 90 -3.87 1.81 11.99
N ILE A 91 -2.56 1.60 11.96
CA ILE A 91 -1.96 0.48 12.72
C ILE A 91 -2.07 0.68 14.23
N LYS A 92 -2.05 1.94 14.72
CA LYS A 92 -2.33 2.28 16.13
C LYS A 92 -3.80 2.01 16.49
N SER A 93 -4.76 2.44 15.67
CA SER A 93 -6.19 2.19 15.90
C SER A 93 -6.50 0.68 15.92
N LEU A 94 -5.81 -0.11 15.12
CA LEU A 94 -5.87 -1.59 15.14
C LEU A 94 -5.15 -2.20 16.34
N LYS A 95 -4.33 -1.43 17.09
CA LYS A 95 -3.42 -1.88 18.17
C LYS A 95 -2.50 -3.02 17.72
N ILE A 96 -1.87 -2.85 16.55
CA ILE A 96 -0.96 -3.84 15.93
C ILE A 96 0.44 -3.27 15.64
N GLU A 97 0.73 -2.03 16.01
CA GLU A 97 2.00 -1.33 15.71
C GLU A 97 3.23 -2.13 16.18
N ARG A 98 3.16 -2.75 17.37
CA ARG A 98 4.25 -3.54 17.95
C ARG A 98 4.65 -4.77 17.12
N HIS A 99 3.83 -5.17 16.15
CA HIS A 99 4.12 -6.31 15.29
C HIS A 99 4.95 -5.94 14.06
N PHE A 100 5.15 -4.65 13.80
CA PHE A 100 5.88 -4.16 12.63
C PHE A 100 7.19 -3.49 13.05
N SER A 101 8.28 -3.83 12.38
CA SER A 101 9.59 -3.23 12.62
C SER A 101 9.76 -1.89 11.88
N ALA A 102 8.98 -1.66 10.83
CA ALA A 102 9.00 -0.41 10.07
C ALA A 102 7.70 -0.19 9.29
N VAL A 103 7.44 1.08 8.97
CA VAL A 103 6.39 1.50 8.04
C VAL A 103 7.05 2.29 6.91
N TYR A 104 6.91 1.80 5.68
CA TYR A 104 7.38 2.45 4.47
C TYR A 104 6.19 2.99 3.69
N SER A 105 6.14 4.28 3.58
CA SER A 105 5.04 5.06 3.00
C SER A 105 5.42 5.64 1.63
N ILE A 106 4.50 6.36 1.01
CA ILE A 106 4.72 7.01 -0.28
C ILE A 106 5.87 8.04 -0.22
N GLU A 107 6.06 8.71 0.93
CA GLU A 107 7.18 9.64 1.14
C GLU A 107 8.52 8.90 1.13
N THR A 108 8.56 7.70 1.72
CA THR A 108 9.78 6.86 1.71
C THR A 108 10.24 6.56 0.29
N THR A 109 9.30 6.36 -0.64
CA THR A 109 9.58 6.08 -2.04
C THR A 109 9.72 7.34 -2.91
N LYS A 110 9.84 8.54 -2.28
CA LYS A 110 9.88 9.82 -2.99
C LYS A 110 8.70 9.97 -3.96
N TYR A 111 7.51 9.68 -3.48
CA TYR A 111 6.24 9.76 -4.22
C TYR A 111 6.17 8.87 -5.48
N ASN A 112 7.01 7.83 -5.56
CA ASN A 112 6.88 6.80 -6.57
C ASN A 112 6.06 5.64 -6.00
N PRO A 113 4.79 5.47 -6.40
CA PRO A 113 3.91 4.48 -5.81
C PRO A 113 4.26 3.06 -6.25
N LYS A 114 3.80 2.05 -5.51
CA LYS A 114 3.62 0.72 -6.07
C LYS A 114 2.62 0.83 -7.24
N PRO A 115 2.81 0.10 -8.34
CA PRO A 115 3.72 -1.01 -8.58
C PRO A 115 5.11 -0.62 -9.15
N SER A 116 5.57 0.61 -8.99
CA SER A 116 6.86 1.07 -9.51
C SER A 116 8.02 0.19 -9.04
N LEU A 117 8.82 -0.30 -9.96
CA LEU A 117 10.03 -1.08 -9.66
C LEU A 117 11.02 -0.31 -8.77
N TYR A 118 11.09 1.02 -8.94
CA TYR A 118 11.88 1.91 -8.08
C TYR A 118 11.46 1.79 -6.62
N ALA A 119 10.13 1.83 -6.34
CA ALA A 119 9.61 1.72 -4.98
C ALA A 119 10.05 0.42 -4.30
N PHE A 120 9.87 -0.72 -4.96
CA PHE A 120 10.28 -2.02 -4.43
C PHE A 120 11.79 -2.11 -4.18
N ARG A 121 12.61 -1.71 -5.15
CA ARG A 121 14.07 -1.72 -5.01
C ARG A 121 14.55 -0.81 -3.88
N LYS A 122 13.92 0.34 -3.71
CA LYS A 122 14.24 1.27 -2.62
C LYS A 122 13.95 0.66 -1.26
N ILE A 123 12.79 0.02 -1.08
CA ILE A 123 12.44 -0.63 0.19
C ILE A 123 13.38 -1.81 0.48
N LEU A 124 13.66 -2.68 -0.49
CA LEU A 124 14.60 -3.79 -0.32
C LEU A 124 15.99 -3.32 0.10
N ARG A 125 16.46 -2.20 -0.48
CA ARG A 125 17.74 -1.57 -0.08
C ARG A 125 17.72 -1.08 1.37
N HIS A 126 16.63 -0.44 1.80
CA HIS A 126 16.48 -0.01 3.21
C HIS A 126 16.43 -1.20 4.18
N LEU A 127 15.83 -2.31 3.76
CA LEU A 127 15.75 -3.52 4.58
C LEU A 127 17.09 -4.28 4.66
N GLY A 128 17.97 -4.10 3.68
CA GLY A 128 19.19 -4.92 3.53
C GLY A 128 18.89 -6.39 3.17
N GLU A 129 17.68 -6.65 2.63
CA GLU A 129 17.22 -8.03 2.37
C GLU A 129 17.22 -8.35 0.87
N LYS A 130 17.50 -9.60 0.54
CA LYS A 130 17.40 -10.09 -0.84
C LYS A 130 15.94 -10.37 -1.19
N PRO A 131 15.48 -10.11 -2.45
CA PRO A 131 14.08 -10.29 -2.84
C PRO A 131 13.51 -11.68 -2.48
N HIS A 132 14.26 -12.76 -2.75
CA HIS A 132 13.81 -14.15 -2.51
C HIS A 132 13.62 -14.49 -1.02
N GLN A 133 14.15 -13.67 -0.10
CA GLN A 133 13.95 -13.79 1.35
C GLN A 133 12.69 -13.05 1.81
N CYS A 134 12.09 -12.23 0.93
CA CYS A 134 10.92 -11.41 1.23
C CYS A 134 9.65 -12.01 0.64
N THR A 135 8.55 -11.84 1.36
CA THR A 135 7.21 -12.20 0.88
C THR A 135 6.35 -10.93 0.80
N MET A 136 5.82 -10.62 -0.39
CA MET A 136 4.82 -9.58 -0.56
C MET A 136 3.44 -10.16 -0.32
N VAL A 137 2.69 -9.59 0.61
CA VAL A 137 1.29 -9.93 0.91
C VAL A 137 0.44 -8.73 0.48
N GLU A 138 -0.43 -8.91 -0.49
CA GLU A 138 -1.09 -7.79 -1.19
C GLU A 138 -2.43 -8.24 -1.80
N ASP A 139 -3.32 -7.30 -2.04
CA ASP A 139 -4.61 -7.51 -2.73
C ASP A 139 -4.59 -7.02 -4.19
N ASP A 140 -3.65 -6.17 -4.55
CA ASP A 140 -3.46 -5.65 -5.90
C ASP A 140 -2.51 -6.54 -6.72
N LEU A 141 -3.01 -7.03 -7.87
CA LEU A 141 -2.27 -7.92 -8.77
C LEU A 141 -1.09 -7.22 -9.46
N ALA A 142 -1.16 -5.92 -9.76
CA ALA A 142 -0.06 -5.19 -10.37
C ALA A 142 1.14 -5.10 -9.42
N ASN A 143 0.88 -4.87 -8.13
CA ASN A 143 1.89 -4.87 -7.09
C ASN A 143 2.55 -6.25 -6.94
N LEU A 144 1.75 -7.33 -6.95
CA LEU A 144 2.28 -8.70 -6.89
C LEU A 144 3.08 -9.09 -8.14
N LYS A 145 2.66 -8.65 -9.33
CA LYS A 145 3.40 -8.87 -10.57
C LYS A 145 4.79 -8.26 -10.50
N THR A 146 4.91 -7.03 -9.98
CA THR A 146 6.21 -6.37 -9.80
C THR A 146 7.05 -7.09 -8.73
N ALA A 147 6.46 -7.47 -7.59
CA ALA A 147 7.15 -8.23 -6.54
C ALA A 147 7.71 -9.56 -7.08
N HIS A 148 6.90 -10.31 -7.82
CA HIS A 148 7.32 -11.57 -8.46
C HIS A 148 8.46 -11.36 -9.47
N LYS A 149 8.35 -10.34 -10.33
CA LYS A 149 9.38 -10.01 -11.34
C LYS A 149 10.76 -9.76 -10.74
N ILE A 150 10.83 -9.24 -9.51
CA ILE A 150 12.10 -9.02 -8.83
C ILE A 150 12.54 -10.19 -7.94
N GLY A 151 11.80 -11.29 -7.93
CA GLY A 151 12.14 -12.52 -7.22
C GLY A 151 11.60 -12.63 -5.78
N MET A 152 10.63 -11.81 -5.39
CA MET A 152 9.94 -11.98 -4.09
C MET A 152 8.93 -13.12 -4.15
N LYS A 153 8.66 -13.77 -3.02
CA LYS A 153 7.48 -14.60 -2.85
C LYS A 153 6.23 -13.73 -2.79
N THR A 154 5.10 -14.24 -3.29
CA THR A 154 3.86 -13.45 -3.42
C THR A 154 2.67 -14.18 -2.81
N VAL A 155 1.87 -13.44 -2.03
CA VAL A 155 0.62 -13.92 -1.44
C VAL A 155 -0.49 -12.95 -1.80
N LEU A 156 -1.46 -13.41 -2.57
CA LEU A 156 -2.66 -12.65 -2.91
C LEU A 156 -3.72 -12.79 -1.80
N VAL A 157 -4.20 -11.67 -1.30
CA VAL A 157 -5.37 -11.61 -0.41
C VAL A 157 -6.60 -11.28 -1.25
N SER A 158 -7.38 -12.30 -1.64
CA SER A 158 -8.57 -12.11 -2.49
C SER A 158 -9.59 -13.23 -2.33
N ARG A 159 -10.87 -12.85 -2.34
CA ARG A 159 -11.98 -13.82 -2.43
C ARG A 159 -12.17 -14.35 -3.86
N GLN A 160 -11.73 -13.62 -4.88
CA GLN A 160 -11.85 -14.02 -6.27
C GLN A 160 -10.84 -15.12 -6.61
N ASN A 161 -11.29 -16.14 -7.34
CA ASN A 161 -10.43 -17.27 -7.74
C ASN A 161 -9.71 -16.97 -9.07
N LYS A 162 -8.87 -15.93 -9.08
CA LYS A 162 -8.03 -15.65 -10.25
C LYS A 162 -6.68 -16.36 -10.09
N LYS A 163 -6.44 -17.36 -10.94
CA LYS A 163 -5.12 -17.99 -11.06
C LYS A 163 -4.22 -17.07 -11.89
N THR A 164 -3.02 -16.79 -11.41
CA THR A 164 -2.00 -16.05 -12.15
C THR A 164 -0.64 -16.68 -11.87
N VAL A 165 0.24 -16.69 -12.85
CA VAL A 165 1.57 -17.31 -12.76
C VAL A 165 2.51 -16.60 -11.77
N PHE A 166 2.21 -15.37 -11.43
CA PHE A 166 3.00 -14.55 -10.50
C PHE A 166 2.45 -14.52 -9.05
N VAL A 167 1.51 -15.39 -8.71
CA VAL A 167 0.98 -15.55 -7.34
C VAL A 167 1.35 -16.92 -6.81
N ASN A 168 2.24 -16.98 -5.81
CA ASN A 168 2.68 -18.24 -5.21
C ASN A 168 1.60 -18.82 -4.29
N LYS A 169 0.85 -17.98 -3.58
CA LYS A 169 -0.23 -18.41 -2.67
C LYS A 169 -1.38 -17.42 -2.70
N ARG A 170 -2.61 -17.92 -2.61
CA ARG A 170 -3.81 -17.11 -2.40
C ARG A 170 -4.43 -17.44 -1.04
N ILE A 171 -4.88 -16.40 -0.35
CA ILE A 171 -5.68 -16.48 0.86
C ILE A 171 -6.90 -15.58 0.73
N THR A 172 -8.01 -15.94 1.38
CA THR A 172 -9.24 -15.14 1.30
C THR A 172 -9.32 -14.02 2.33
N LYS A 173 -8.53 -14.13 3.41
CA LYS A 173 -8.42 -13.13 4.47
C LYS A 173 -6.99 -13.12 4.98
N ILE A 174 -6.49 -11.97 5.40
CA ILE A 174 -5.14 -11.83 5.97
C ILE A 174 -4.93 -12.74 7.19
N THR A 175 -5.98 -13.04 7.95
CA THR A 175 -5.93 -13.95 9.10
C THR A 175 -5.64 -15.41 8.74
N HIS A 176 -5.72 -15.78 7.46
CA HIS A 176 -5.32 -17.09 6.95
C HIS A 176 -3.83 -17.17 6.56
N LEU A 177 -3.09 -16.10 6.77
CA LEU A 177 -1.66 -16.10 6.53
C LEU A 177 -0.97 -16.98 7.57
N THR A 178 -0.31 -18.03 7.11
CA THR A 178 0.44 -18.96 7.95
C THR A 178 1.93 -18.83 7.67
N VAL A 179 2.76 -19.19 8.66
CA VAL A 179 4.19 -19.37 8.44
C VAL A 179 4.36 -20.45 7.39
N GLN A 180 4.97 -20.14 6.26
CA GLN A 180 5.44 -21.20 5.38
C GLN A 180 6.62 -21.88 6.10
N THR A 181 6.41 -23.05 6.65
CA THR A 181 7.49 -24.00 6.85
C THR A 181 8.15 -24.24 5.49
N ARG A 182 9.47 -24.14 5.45
CA ARG A 182 10.32 -24.32 4.27
C ARG A 182 9.96 -25.57 3.51
#